data_1429271eff5612ba917f58f23a0f98ea
#
_entry.id   1429271eff5612ba917f58f23a0f98ea
#
_cell.length_a   1.000
_cell.length_b   1.000
_cell.length_c   1.000
_cell.angle_alpha   90.00
_cell.angle_beta   90.00
_cell.angle_gamma   90.00
#
_symmetry.space_group_name_H-M   'P 1'
#
loop_
_entity.id
_entity.type
_entity.pdbx_description
1 polymer ?
#
loop_
_entity_poly.entity_id
_entity_poly.type
_entity_poly.pdbx_seq_one_letter_code
_entity_poly.pdbx_strand_id
1 'polypeptide(L)'
;MIDFKSKVEQAVQRSSSYIRHTPLEHSPYLSALSGANVYLKLDNIQKTGSFKFRGAISKITSLSIKEKNRGVVTASTGNHGAACSLAMSLLGVKGKIVVPENVHKNKVENILNLGGEVEYYGDDCIHAEEKAQEISRTTGATYISPYNDQEIVCGQGTMGWEIWKDQKDIDAVFVSVGGGGLISGVGGYLKSVDSDIKMYGVSPKNSCVMYESLKKGKQLELSSKPTLSDGTAGGVEIGSITFDMCIEIIDDFSTVSEDDIANGVKIGIEKHHQLIEGAAGTAIAGFINCLLYTSDAADEGLGVDLGGRRII
;
A
#
# COMPACT_ATOMS: atom_id res chain seq x y z
N MET A 1 9.77 16.99 9.21
CA MET A 1 9.24 15.65 9.59
C MET A 1 7.74 15.74 9.80
N ILE A 2 6.95 14.81 9.29
CA ILE A 2 5.47 14.79 9.46
C ILE A 2 5.16 14.34 10.89
N ASP A 3 4.25 15.03 11.57
CA ASP A 3 3.62 14.50 12.78
C ASP A 3 2.60 13.43 12.42
N PHE A 4 3.10 12.19 12.21
CA PHE A 4 2.27 11.06 11.80
C PHE A 4 1.16 10.76 12.78
N LYS A 5 1.43 10.82 14.09
CA LYS A 5 0.41 10.55 15.10
C LYS A 5 -0.80 11.46 14.93
N SER A 6 -0.59 12.77 15.00
CA SER A 6 -1.66 13.75 14.86
C SER A 6 -2.36 13.69 13.50
N LYS A 7 -1.59 13.57 12.40
CA LYS A 7 -2.15 13.56 11.04
C LYS A 7 -2.97 12.31 10.74
N VAL A 8 -2.51 11.14 11.18
CA VAL A 8 -3.25 9.89 11.01
C VAL A 8 -4.51 9.88 11.87
N GLU A 9 -4.45 10.35 13.13
CA GLU A 9 -5.64 10.47 13.98
C GLU A 9 -6.69 11.43 13.37
N GLN A 10 -6.28 12.54 12.75
CA GLN A 10 -7.15 13.40 11.97
C GLN A 10 -7.76 12.68 10.76
N ALA A 11 -6.97 11.86 10.04
CA ALA A 11 -7.47 11.05 8.94
C ALA A 11 -8.51 10.03 9.43
N VAL A 12 -8.29 9.37 10.57
CA VAL A 12 -9.26 8.48 11.22
C VAL A 12 -10.56 9.21 11.53
N GLN A 13 -10.48 10.39 12.15
CA GLN A 13 -11.68 11.19 12.48
C GLN A 13 -12.52 11.52 11.25
N ARG A 14 -11.88 11.86 10.12
CA ARG A 14 -12.58 12.21 8.87
C ARG A 14 -13.14 11.00 8.12
N SER A 15 -12.49 9.84 8.20
CA SER A 15 -12.76 8.72 7.30
C SER A 15 -13.35 7.47 7.95
N SER A 16 -13.34 7.35 9.29
CA SER A 16 -13.79 6.13 10.00
C SER A 16 -15.21 5.69 9.69
N SER A 17 -16.14 6.63 9.40
CA SER A 17 -17.50 6.28 8.99
C SER A 17 -17.61 5.67 7.59
N TYR A 18 -16.60 5.81 6.78
CA TYR A 18 -16.54 5.31 5.40
C TYR A 18 -15.77 4.01 5.26
N ILE A 19 -14.68 3.82 6.02
CA ILE A 19 -13.82 2.63 5.97
C ILE A 19 -14.35 1.52 6.88
N ARG A 20 -13.99 0.28 6.56
CA ARG A 20 -14.16 -0.85 7.49
C ARG A 20 -12.97 -0.91 8.42
N HIS A 21 -13.20 -1.11 9.71
CA HIS A 21 -12.17 -1.66 10.58
C HIS A 21 -11.98 -3.12 10.17
N THR A 22 -10.85 -3.42 9.53
CA THR A 22 -10.58 -4.76 9.03
C THR A 22 -9.95 -5.64 10.11
N PRO A 23 -10.20 -6.95 10.10
CA PRO A 23 -9.64 -7.86 11.11
C PRO A 23 -8.12 -7.86 11.12
N LEU A 24 -7.56 -8.02 12.32
CA LEU A 24 -6.19 -8.43 12.57
C LEU A 24 -6.26 -9.89 13.06
N GLU A 25 -6.07 -10.85 12.16
CA GLU A 25 -6.28 -12.26 12.44
C GLU A 25 -4.99 -12.97 12.77
N HIS A 26 -4.98 -13.75 13.88
CA HIS A 26 -3.87 -14.63 14.21
C HIS A 26 -3.71 -15.73 13.15
N SER A 27 -2.48 -15.96 12.73
CA SER A 27 -2.10 -16.98 11.76
C SER A 27 -1.48 -18.20 12.46
N PRO A 28 -2.24 -19.27 12.76
CA PRO A 28 -1.68 -20.45 13.39
C PRO A 28 -0.58 -21.09 12.53
N TYR A 29 -0.75 -21.10 11.21
CA TYR A 29 0.22 -21.68 10.28
C TYR A 29 1.57 -20.95 10.30
N LEU A 30 1.56 -19.62 10.11
CA LEU A 30 2.79 -18.84 10.09
C LEU A 30 3.43 -18.76 11.49
N SER A 31 2.62 -18.78 12.55
CA SER A 31 3.10 -18.82 13.92
C SER A 31 3.81 -20.13 14.23
N ALA A 32 3.25 -21.27 13.83
CA ALA A 32 3.89 -22.58 14.00
C ALA A 32 5.20 -22.68 13.19
N LEU A 33 5.25 -22.07 12.01
CA LEU A 33 6.43 -22.06 11.15
C LEU A 33 7.60 -21.25 11.74
N SER A 34 7.28 -20.16 12.44
CA SER A 34 8.28 -19.19 12.92
C SER A 34 8.59 -19.25 14.41
N GLY A 35 7.74 -19.88 15.21
CA GLY A 35 7.80 -19.77 16.67
C GLY A 35 7.35 -18.42 17.24
N ALA A 36 6.96 -17.45 16.38
CA ALA A 36 6.44 -16.15 16.76
C ALA A 36 4.90 -16.13 16.75
N ASN A 37 4.28 -15.10 17.33
CA ASN A 37 2.85 -14.85 17.17
C ASN A 37 2.62 -14.01 15.92
N VAL A 38 2.19 -14.61 14.82
CA VAL A 38 2.00 -13.94 13.53
C VAL A 38 0.53 -13.60 13.31
N TYR A 39 0.28 -12.38 12.84
CA TYR A 39 -1.05 -11.89 12.53
C TYR A 39 -1.11 -11.37 11.10
N LEU A 40 -2.27 -11.41 10.49
CA LEU A 40 -2.55 -10.86 9.16
C LEU A 40 -3.57 -9.73 9.26
N LYS A 41 -3.20 -8.53 8.80
CA LYS A 41 -4.14 -7.41 8.65
C LYS A 41 -4.86 -7.54 7.32
N LEU A 42 -6.17 -7.85 7.37
CA LEU A 42 -6.94 -8.28 6.21
C LEU A 42 -7.58 -7.10 5.44
N ASP A 43 -6.79 -6.28 4.76
CA ASP A 43 -7.34 -5.19 3.92
C ASP A 43 -7.81 -5.64 2.52
N ASN A 44 -7.65 -6.93 2.17
CA ASN A 44 -8.33 -7.55 1.04
C ASN A 44 -9.87 -7.53 1.19
N ILE A 45 -10.40 -7.40 2.40
CA ILE A 45 -11.84 -7.27 2.66
C ILE A 45 -12.28 -5.82 2.90
N GLN A 46 -11.43 -4.82 2.66
CA GLN A 46 -11.85 -3.41 2.62
C GLN A 46 -12.84 -3.20 1.46
N LYS A 47 -13.62 -2.11 1.47
CA LYS A 47 -14.75 -1.88 0.54
C LYS A 47 -14.41 -2.04 -0.95
N THR A 48 -13.17 -1.76 -1.37
CA THR A 48 -12.72 -1.93 -2.76
C THR A 48 -11.75 -3.10 -2.93
N GLY A 49 -11.66 -4.00 -1.95
CA GLY A 49 -10.76 -5.15 -2.00
C GLY A 49 -9.29 -4.83 -1.74
N SER A 50 -8.95 -3.61 -1.34
CA SER A 50 -7.58 -3.19 -1.03
C SER A 50 -7.52 -1.98 -0.10
N PHE A 51 -6.35 -1.76 0.51
CA PHE A 51 -6.06 -0.62 1.38
C PHE A 51 -6.19 0.76 0.70
N LYS A 52 -6.14 0.82 -0.63
CA LYS A 52 -6.15 2.09 -1.39
C LYS A 52 -7.34 2.98 -1.07
N PHE A 53 -8.48 2.38 -0.70
CA PHE A 53 -9.66 3.14 -0.31
C PHE A 53 -9.44 4.04 0.93
N ARG A 54 -8.59 3.63 1.86
CA ARG A 54 -8.24 4.41 3.06
C ARG A 54 -7.64 5.77 2.70
N GLY A 55 -6.64 5.75 1.81
CA GLY A 55 -5.99 6.98 1.31
C GLY A 55 -6.93 7.83 0.46
N ALA A 56 -7.64 7.22 -0.49
CA ALA A 56 -8.54 7.95 -1.39
C ALA A 56 -9.64 8.70 -0.62
N ILE A 57 -10.34 8.02 0.32
CA ILE A 57 -11.38 8.66 1.13
C ILE A 57 -10.81 9.71 2.08
N SER A 58 -9.63 9.48 2.68
CA SER A 58 -8.94 10.45 3.52
C SER A 58 -8.60 11.72 2.74
N LYS A 59 -8.03 11.58 1.54
CA LYS A 59 -7.69 12.71 0.68
C LYS A 59 -8.93 13.51 0.29
N ILE A 60 -9.97 12.87 -0.24
CA ILE A 60 -11.16 13.58 -0.73
C ILE A 60 -11.94 14.21 0.43
N THR A 61 -11.99 13.60 1.62
CA THR A 61 -12.61 14.23 2.80
C THR A 61 -11.83 15.45 3.28
N SER A 62 -10.51 15.49 3.12
CA SER A 62 -9.67 16.63 3.53
C SER A 62 -9.81 17.86 2.65
N LEU A 63 -10.34 17.72 1.42
CA LEU A 63 -10.51 18.82 0.49
C LEU A 63 -11.52 19.85 0.99
N SER A 64 -11.22 21.13 0.79
CA SER A 64 -12.15 22.23 1.00
C SER A 64 -13.37 22.14 0.07
N ILE A 65 -14.45 22.82 0.41
CA ILE A 65 -15.66 22.90 -0.44
C ILE A 65 -15.31 23.43 -1.84
N LYS A 66 -14.39 24.39 -1.93
CA LYS A 66 -13.96 24.96 -3.21
C LYS A 66 -13.22 23.94 -4.07
N GLU A 67 -12.36 23.10 -3.48
CA GLU A 67 -11.64 22.02 -4.19
C GLU A 67 -12.61 20.91 -4.61
N LYS A 68 -13.51 20.49 -3.74
CA LYS A 68 -14.56 19.50 -4.07
C LYS A 68 -15.45 19.96 -5.23
N ASN A 69 -15.79 21.26 -5.29
CA ASN A 69 -16.59 21.82 -6.38
C ASN A 69 -15.84 21.87 -7.72
N ARG A 70 -14.51 21.97 -7.71
CA ARG A 70 -13.70 21.88 -8.93
C ARG A 70 -13.55 20.43 -9.40
N GLY A 71 -13.76 19.48 -8.49
CA GLY A 71 -13.63 18.06 -8.75
C GLY A 71 -12.23 17.53 -8.55
N VAL A 72 -12.08 16.23 -8.83
CA VAL A 72 -10.82 15.51 -8.68
C VAL A 72 -10.49 14.72 -9.95
N VAL A 73 -9.22 14.38 -10.13
CA VAL A 73 -8.75 13.56 -11.24
C VAL A 73 -7.63 12.64 -10.77
N THR A 74 -7.58 11.43 -11.29
CA THR A 74 -6.46 10.51 -11.11
C THR A 74 -6.25 9.66 -12.36
N ALA A 75 -5.12 8.98 -12.43
CA ALA A 75 -4.87 7.96 -13.44
C ALA A 75 -4.59 6.63 -12.75
N SER A 76 -5.42 5.63 -13.01
CA SER A 76 -5.17 4.25 -12.54
C SER A 76 -6.22 3.29 -13.10
N THR A 77 -5.77 2.15 -13.57
CA THR A 77 -6.65 1.04 -14.01
C THR A 77 -6.96 0.05 -12.89
N GLY A 78 -6.25 0.12 -11.75
CA GLY A 78 -6.30 -0.87 -10.67
C GLY A 78 -6.96 -0.35 -9.38
N ASN A 79 -6.43 -0.83 -8.25
CA ASN A 79 -6.95 -0.59 -6.91
C ASN A 79 -7.12 0.91 -6.57
N HIS A 80 -6.23 1.79 -7.08
CA HIS A 80 -6.34 3.23 -6.80
C HIS A 80 -7.51 3.87 -7.55
N GLY A 81 -7.70 3.53 -8.84
CA GLY A 81 -8.85 3.99 -9.62
C GLY A 81 -10.18 3.58 -9.00
N ALA A 82 -10.31 2.30 -8.61
CA ALA A 82 -11.47 1.77 -7.91
C ALA A 82 -11.73 2.51 -6.57
N ALA A 83 -10.65 2.75 -5.80
CA ALA A 83 -10.74 3.47 -4.52
C ALA A 83 -11.21 4.92 -4.69
N CYS A 84 -10.66 5.65 -5.65
CA CYS A 84 -11.07 7.02 -5.97
C CYS A 84 -12.52 7.08 -6.47
N SER A 85 -12.93 6.13 -7.33
CA SER A 85 -14.30 6.05 -7.83
C SER A 85 -15.32 5.92 -6.71
N LEU A 86 -15.11 4.95 -5.80
CA LEU A 86 -16.00 4.77 -4.65
C LEU A 86 -15.99 5.99 -3.73
N ALA A 87 -14.82 6.58 -3.46
CA ALA A 87 -14.72 7.74 -2.59
C ALA A 87 -15.44 8.97 -3.18
N MET A 88 -15.29 9.20 -4.47
CA MET A 88 -16.03 10.25 -5.19
C MET A 88 -17.53 10.04 -5.11
N SER A 89 -17.99 8.83 -5.39
CA SER A 89 -19.41 8.45 -5.34
C SER A 89 -20.02 8.68 -3.95
N LEU A 90 -19.36 8.20 -2.88
CA LEU A 90 -19.83 8.34 -1.51
C LEU A 90 -19.89 9.80 -1.03
N LEU A 91 -19.03 10.66 -1.53
CA LEU A 91 -18.92 12.05 -1.10
C LEU A 91 -19.61 13.04 -2.05
N GLY A 92 -20.20 12.54 -3.15
CA GLY A 92 -20.83 13.38 -4.16
C GLY A 92 -19.83 14.35 -4.86
N VAL A 93 -18.55 13.99 -4.92
CA VAL A 93 -17.51 14.78 -5.57
C VAL A 93 -17.36 14.32 -7.01
N LYS A 94 -17.46 15.25 -7.97
CA LYS A 94 -17.24 14.95 -9.40
C LYS A 94 -15.75 14.70 -9.66
N GLY A 95 -15.46 13.81 -10.58
CA GLY A 95 -14.08 13.56 -10.98
C GLY A 95 -13.94 12.50 -12.06
N LYS A 96 -12.72 12.37 -12.58
CA LYS A 96 -12.39 11.46 -13.67
C LYS A 96 -11.24 10.53 -13.32
N ILE A 97 -11.32 9.32 -13.83
CA ILE A 97 -10.26 8.34 -13.83
C ILE A 97 -9.72 8.23 -15.25
N VAL A 98 -8.49 8.68 -15.47
CA VAL A 98 -7.85 8.55 -16.79
C VAL A 98 -7.23 7.16 -16.89
N VAL A 99 -7.49 6.46 -17.99
CA VAL A 99 -6.98 5.12 -18.27
C VAL A 99 -6.44 5.03 -19.70
N PRO A 100 -5.45 4.16 -19.98
CA PRO A 100 -4.99 3.93 -21.34
C PRO A 100 -6.07 3.27 -22.21
N GLU A 101 -6.01 3.48 -23.51
CA GLU A 101 -7.02 2.96 -24.47
C GLU A 101 -7.04 1.41 -24.54
N ASN A 102 -5.90 0.77 -24.27
CA ASN A 102 -5.75 -0.68 -24.30
C ASN A 102 -6.05 -1.38 -22.97
N VAL A 103 -6.66 -0.67 -22.00
CA VAL A 103 -7.00 -1.24 -20.69
C VAL A 103 -7.98 -2.41 -20.80
N HIS A 104 -7.82 -3.42 -19.95
CA HIS A 104 -8.75 -4.55 -19.88
C HIS A 104 -10.15 -4.09 -19.45
N LYS A 105 -11.18 -4.53 -20.17
CA LYS A 105 -12.58 -4.14 -19.95
C LYS A 105 -13.06 -4.36 -18.51
N ASN A 106 -12.70 -5.48 -17.89
CA ASN A 106 -13.08 -5.79 -16.51
C ASN A 106 -12.55 -4.77 -15.48
N LYS A 107 -11.36 -4.19 -15.71
CA LYS A 107 -10.81 -3.14 -14.86
C LYS A 107 -11.65 -1.85 -14.96
N VAL A 108 -12.06 -1.48 -16.16
CA VAL A 108 -12.93 -0.34 -16.42
C VAL A 108 -14.33 -0.55 -15.85
N GLU A 109 -14.91 -1.72 -16.07
CA GLU A 109 -16.22 -2.08 -15.51
C GLU A 109 -16.26 -1.94 -13.99
N ASN A 110 -15.20 -2.34 -13.30
CA ASN A 110 -15.10 -2.17 -11.85
C ASN A 110 -15.11 -0.68 -11.44
N ILE A 111 -14.37 0.18 -12.16
CA ILE A 111 -14.36 1.64 -11.94
C ILE A 111 -15.76 2.22 -12.12
N LEU A 112 -16.43 1.87 -13.23
CA LEU A 112 -17.77 2.35 -13.55
C LEU A 112 -18.82 1.87 -12.54
N ASN A 113 -18.76 0.60 -12.13
CA ASN A 113 -19.67 0.01 -11.13
C ASN A 113 -19.54 0.69 -9.75
N LEU A 114 -18.39 1.27 -9.46
CA LEU A 114 -18.14 2.05 -8.25
C LEU A 114 -18.51 3.54 -8.39
N GLY A 115 -19.11 3.92 -9.55
CA GLY A 115 -19.59 5.28 -9.81
C GLY A 115 -18.52 6.22 -10.36
N GLY A 116 -17.39 5.71 -10.85
CA GLY A 116 -16.35 6.51 -11.49
C GLY A 116 -16.72 6.91 -12.92
N GLU A 117 -16.23 8.06 -13.37
CA GLU A 117 -16.24 8.49 -14.78
C GLU A 117 -14.86 8.22 -15.39
N VAL A 118 -14.82 7.53 -16.53
CA VAL A 118 -13.58 7.13 -17.19
C VAL A 118 -13.29 7.99 -18.40
N GLU A 119 -12.05 8.47 -18.52
CA GLU A 119 -11.52 9.12 -19.72
C GLU A 119 -10.38 8.27 -20.28
N TYR A 120 -10.48 7.88 -21.55
CA TYR A 120 -9.44 7.09 -22.23
C TYR A 120 -8.40 8.02 -22.85
N TYR A 121 -7.12 7.75 -22.62
CA TYR A 121 -6.04 8.54 -23.18
C TYR A 121 -4.71 7.80 -23.25
N GLY A 122 -4.11 7.78 -24.44
CA GLY A 122 -2.80 7.15 -24.68
C GLY A 122 -2.83 5.64 -24.65
N ASP A 123 -1.68 5.02 -24.82
CA ASP A 123 -1.51 3.59 -24.95
C ASP A 123 -0.84 2.93 -23.73
N ASP A 124 -0.41 3.73 -22.74
CA ASP A 124 0.16 3.24 -21.47
C ASP A 124 -0.25 4.08 -20.26
N CYS A 125 0.12 3.61 -19.07
CA CYS A 125 -0.20 4.26 -17.80
C CYS A 125 0.49 5.61 -17.63
N ILE A 126 1.66 5.82 -18.24
CA ILE A 126 2.42 7.09 -18.15
C ILE A 126 1.65 8.18 -18.89
N HIS A 127 1.18 7.90 -20.12
CA HIS A 127 0.36 8.85 -20.87
C HIS A 127 -0.94 9.21 -20.15
N ALA A 128 -1.60 8.22 -19.54
CA ALA A 128 -2.81 8.46 -18.75
C ALA A 128 -2.52 9.35 -17.52
N GLU A 129 -1.38 9.17 -16.86
CA GLU A 129 -0.96 9.98 -15.72
C GLU A 129 -0.63 11.43 -16.13
N GLU A 130 0.14 11.61 -17.20
CA GLU A 130 0.44 12.93 -17.76
C GLU A 130 -0.84 13.69 -18.11
N LYS A 131 -1.81 12.99 -18.70
CA LYS A 131 -3.13 13.56 -19.03
C LYS A 131 -3.91 13.96 -17.78
N ALA A 132 -3.93 13.13 -16.74
CA ALA A 132 -4.59 13.46 -15.49
C ALA A 132 -3.96 14.70 -14.82
N GLN A 133 -2.63 14.82 -14.85
CA GLN A 133 -1.93 16.00 -14.37
C GLN A 133 -2.19 17.23 -15.23
N GLU A 134 -2.31 17.09 -16.55
CA GLU A 134 -2.72 18.17 -17.45
C GLU A 134 -4.13 18.68 -17.12
N ILE A 135 -5.10 17.77 -16.94
CA ILE A 135 -6.46 18.11 -16.54
C ILE A 135 -6.44 18.87 -15.21
N SER A 136 -5.67 18.40 -14.24
CA SER A 136 -5.52 19.10 -12.95
C SER A 136 -5.03 20.53 -13.13
N ARG A 137 -3.96 20.73 -13.92
CA ARG A 137 -3.39 22.08 -14.16
C ARG A 137 -4.34 23.01 -14.90
N THR A 138 -5.08 22.51 -15.88
CA THR A 138 -5.93 23.34 -16.76
C THR A 138 -7.30 23.65 -16.17
N THR A 139 -7.87 22.73 -15.39
CA THR A 139 -9.22 22.88 -14.81
C THR A 139 -9.22 23.29 -13.35
N GLY A 140 -8.08 23.11 -12.65
CA GLY A 140 -7.97 23.28 -11.22
C GLY A 140 -8.57 22.14 -10.41
N ALA A 141 -8.94 21.02 -11.04
CA ALA A 141 -9.31 19.77 -10.35
C ALA A 141 -8.13 19.24 -9.54
N THR A 142 -8.40 18.67 -8.35
CA THR A 142 -7.33 18.14 -7.52
C THR A 142 -6.85 16.80 -8.07
N TYR A 143 -5.56 16.70 -8.39
CA TYR A 143 -4.93 15.40 -8.72
C TYR A 143 -4.80 14.55 -7.47
N ILE A 144 -5.27 13.31 -7.54
CA ILE A 144 -5.17 12.33 -6.44
C ILE A 144 -4.06 11.33 -6.79
N SER A 145 -2.88 11.51 -6.20
CA SER A 145 -1.76 10.59 -6.40
C SER A 145 -2.02 9.24 -5.70
N PRO A 146 -1.56 8.11 -6.25
CA PRO A 146 -1.68 6.80 -5.59
C PRO A 146 -0.82 6.63 -4.33
N TYR A 147 0.20 7.49 -4.11
CA TYR A 147 1.12 7.41 -2.97
C TYR A 147 1.83 8.74 -2.65
N ASN A 148 2.10 9.59 -3.64
CA ASN A 148 2.89 10.82 -3.51
C ASN A 148 2.03 12.01 -3.04
N ASP A 149 1.39 11.85 -1.88
CA ASP A 149 0.56 12.88 -1.25
C ASP A 149 0.44 12.59 0.25
N GLN A 150 0.65 13.61 1.08
CA GLN A 150 0.64 13.46 2.54
C GLN A 150 -0.70 12.97 3.09
N GLU A 151 -1.83 13.43 2.56
CA GLU A 151 -3.16 12.99 3.03
C GLU A 151 -3.47 11.57 2.58
N ILE A 152 -2.95 11.13 1.41
CA ILE A 152 -3.00 9.73 0.98
C ILE A 152 -2.18 8.86 1.95
N VAL A 153 -0.94 9.24 2.23
CA VAL A 153 -0.05 8.50 3.15
C VAL A 153 -0.68 8.40 4.55
N CYS A 154 -1.18 9.51 5.09
CA CYS A 154 -1.85 9.51 6.40
C CYS A 154 -3.16 8.69 6.39
N GLY A 155 -3.88 8.68 5.27
CA GLY A 155 -5.04 7.81 5.07
C GLY A 155 -4.67 6.32 5.13
N GLN A 156 -3.56 5.90 4.50
CA GLN A 156 -3.02 4.54 4.64
C GLN A 156 -2.59 4.26 6.09
N GLY A 157 -2.09 5.27 6.80
CA GLY A 157 -1.72 5.19 8.21
C GLY A 157 -2.89 4.81 9.13
N THR A 158 -4.15 5.00 8.70
CA THR A 158 -5.32 4.53 9.47
C THR A 158 -5.30 3.02 9.69
N MET A 159 -4.65 2.25 8.82
CA MET A 159 -4.39 0.82 9.04
C MET A 159 -3.44 0.61 10.23
N GLY A 160 -2.35 1.38 10.32
CA GLY A 160 -1.44 1.34 11.47
C GLY A 160 -2.14 1.71 12.78
N TRP A 161 -3.06 2.70 12.74
CA TRP A 161 -3.88 3.05 13.89
C TRP A 161 -4.80 1.90 14.32
N GLU A 162 -5.44 1.19 13.39
CA GLU A 162 -6.24 0.00 13.71
C GLU A 162 -5.38 -1.12 14.29
N ILE A 163 -4.23 -1.42 13.67
CA ILE A 163 -3.28 -2.42 14.17
C ILE A 163 -2.91 -2.13 15.63
N TRP A 164 -2.51 -0.88 15.93
CA TRP A 164 -2.16 -0.46 17.30
C TRP A 164 -3.33 -0.50 18.29
N LYS A 165 -4.56 -0.37 17.80
CA LYS A 165 -5.77 -0.54 18.62
C LYS A 165 -6.04 -1.99 18.97
N ASP A 166 -5.85 -2.88 17.99
CA ASP A 166 -6.15 -4.30 18.10
C ASP A 166 -5.03 -5.05 18.85
N GLN A 167 -3.77 -4.64 18.64
CA GLN A 167 -2.58 -5.24 19.25
C GLN A 167 -1.52 -4.16 19.51
N LYS A 168 -1.14 -3.97 20.77
CA LYS A 168 -0.14 -2.95 21.17
C LYS A 168 1.27 -3.48 21.33
N ASP A 169 1.40 -4.78 21.46
CA ASP A 169 2.66 -5.47 21.74
C ASP A 169 3.17 -6.07 20.41
N ILE A 170 3.72 -5.20 19.57
CA ILE A 170 4.13 -5.52 18.20
C ILE A 170 5.64 -5.36 18.10
N ASP A 171 6.34 -6.40 17.64
CA ASP A 171 7.79 -6.34 17.42
C ASP A 171 8.13 -5.95 15.97
N ALA A 172 7.35 -6.44 14.99
CA ALA A 172 7.67 -6.24 13.58
C ALA A 172 6.44 -6.23 12.68
N VAL A 173 6.53 -5.49 11.56
CA VAL A 173 5.49 -5.43 10.52
C VAL A 173 6.12 -5.60 9.15
N PHE A 174 5.62 -6.55 8.36
CA PHE A 174 6.04 -6.79 6.97
C PHE A 174 5.04 -6.16 6.01
N VAL A 175 5.53 -5.31 5.11
CA VAL A 175 4.69 -4.55 4.17
C VAL A 175 5.24 -4.65 2.76
N SER A 176 4.38 -4.99 1.79
CA SER A 176 4.73 -4.92 0.38
C SER A 176 4.89 -3.46 -0.08
N VAL A 177 5.95 -3.18 -0.85
CA VAL A 177 6.35 -1.82 -1.24
C VAL A 177 6.44 -1.68 -2.75
N GLY A 178 5.59 -0.78 -3.30
CA GLY A 178 5.77 -0.19 -4.62
C GLY A 178 6.20 1.27 -4.46
N GLY A 179 5.30 2.23 -4.60
CA GLY A 179 5.56 3.66 -4.39
C GLY A 179 5.72 4.13 -2.93
N GLY A 180 5.73 3.23 -1.96
CA GLY A 180 6.04 3.52 -0.56
C GLY A 180 4.91 4.08 0.30
N GLY A 181 3.74 4.43 -0.28
CA GLY A 181 2.66 5.11 0.46
C GLY A 181 2.08 4.31 1.63
N LEU A 182 1.95 2.98 1.48
CA LEU A 182 1.41 2.13 2.55
C LEU A 182 2.38 2.03 3.73
N ILE A 183 3.63 1.62 3.47
CA ILE A 183 4.63 1.44 4.53
C ILE A 183 4.95 2.76 5.23
N SER A 184 4.97 3.88 4.48
CA SER A 184 5.15 5.21 5.07
C SER A 184 4.01 5.60 6.01
N GLY A 185 2.77 5.31 5.63
CA GLY A 185 1.60 5.61 6.47
C GLY A 185 1.53 4.72 7.71
N VAL A 186 1.58 3.41 7.51
CA VAL A 186 1.50 2.41 8.60
C VAL A 186 2.69 2.55 9.54
N GLY A 187 3.90 2.52 9.01
CA GLY A 187 5.13 2.60 9.79
C GLY A 187 5.31 3.96 10.45
N GLY A 188 4.98 5.05 9.75
CA GLY A 188 5.02 6.39 10.33
C GLY A 188 4.13 6.52 11.56
N TYR A 189 2.91 5.97 11.50
CA TYR A 189 2.03 5.95 12.68
C TYR A 189 2.57 5.03 13.78
N LEU A 190 2.89 3.78 13.46
CA LEU A 190 3.34 2.80 14.45
C LEU A 190 4.61 3.27 15.16
N LYS A 191 5.62 3.74 14.45
CA LYS A 191 6.84 4.32 15.06
C LYS A 191 6.60 5.61 15.84
N SER A 192 5.53 6.35 15.56
CA SER A 192 5.15 7.54 16.34
C SER A 192 4.52 7.20 17.69
N VAL A 193 4.03 6.00 17.89
CA VAL A 193 3.44 5.52 19.15
C VAL A 193 4.37 4.54 19.88
N ASP A 194 5.21 3.82 19.16
CA ASP A 194 6.25 2.94 19.66
C ASP A 194 7.41 2.87 18.65
N SER A 195 8.55 3.48 18.99
CA SER A 195 9.73 3.58 18.10
C SER A 195 10.48 2.26 17.90
N ASP A 196 10.25 1.27 18.75
CA ASP A 196 10.97 0.00 18.73
C ASP A 196 10.40 -0.98 17.69
N ILE A 197 9.17 -0.74 17.22
CA ILE A 197 8.53 -1.52 16.17
C ILE A 197 9.37 -1.51 14.89
N LYS A 198 9.75 -2.70 14.39
CA LYS A 198 10.54 -2.85 13.17
C LYS A 198 9.65 -2.92 11.94
N MET A 199 9.99 -2.13 10.93
CA MET A 199 9.29 -2.08 9.66
C MET A 199 10.11 -2.74 8.55
N TYR A 200 9.59 -3.85 8.01
CA TYR A 200 10.23 -4.60 6.93
C TYR A 200 9.52 -4.34 5.61
N GLY A 201 10.24 -3.73 4.67
CA GLY A 201 9.77 -3.54 3.29
C GLY A 201 10.02 -4.81 2.46
N VAL A 202 9.08 -5.15 1.59
CA VAL A 202 9.25 -6.28 0.64
C VAL A 202 8.80 -5.85 -0.75
N SER A 203 9.65 -6.07 -1.76
CA SER A 203 9.30 -5.82 -3.17
C SER A 203 9.52 -7.07 -4.04
N PRO A 204 8.79 -7.23 -5.15
CA PRO A 204 9.11 -8.26 -6.14
C PRO A 204 10.45 -7.94 -6.81
N LYS A 205 11.30 -8.94 -7.05
CA LYS A 205 12.57 -8.78 -7.79
C LYS A 205 12.37 -8.16 -9.18
N ASN A 206 11.22 -8.43 -9.79
CA ASN A 206 10.88 -7.94 -11.13
C ASN A 206 10.48 -6.45 -11.16
N SER A 207 10.14 -5.84 -10.02
CA SER A 207 9.76 -4.42 -9.91
C SER A 207 10.11 -3.88 -8.51
N CYS A 208 11.39 -3.61 -8.28
CA CYS A 208 11.94 -3.23 -6.96
C CYS A 208 12.57 -1.82 -6.96
N VAL A 209 11.94 -0.87 -7.65
CA VAL A 209 12.51 0.49 -7.85
C VAL A 209 12.79 1.18 -6.53
N MET A 210 11.86 1.13 -5.55
CA MET A 210 12.07 1.73 -4.22
C MET A 210 13.25 1.05 -3.49
N TYR A 211 13.33 -0.28 -3.50
CA TYR A 211 14.44 -1.03 -2.89
C TYR A 211 15.81 -0.59 -3.44
N GLU A 212 15.96 -0.56 -4.77
CA GLU A 212 17.20 -0.15 -5.41
C GLU A 212 17.52 1.33 -5.17
N SER A 213 16.49 2.18 -5.12
CA SER A 213 16.65 3.60 -4.82
C SER A 213 17.17 3.83 -3.40
N LEU A 214 16.60 3.15 -2.40
CA LEU A 214 17.04 3.24 -1.01
C LEU A 214 18.46 2.71 -0.85
N LYS A 215 18.79 1.59 -1.47
CA LYS A 215 20.14 1.01 -1.47
C LYS A 215 21.19 1.95 -2.07
N LYS A 216 20.80 2.77 -3.04
CA LYS A 216 21.68 3.77 -3.68
C LYS A 216 21.65 5.14 -2.99
N GLY A 217 20.76 5.36 -2.04
CA GLY A 217 20.56 6.65 -1.38
C GLY A 217 20.02 7.76 -2.30
N LYS A 218 19.45 7.40 -3.46
CA LYS A 218 18.84 8.34 -4.42
C LYS A 218 17.77 7.65 -5.24
N GLN A 219 16.75 8.39 -5.64
CA GLN A 219 15.71 7.88 -6.52
C GLN A 219 16.27 7.49 -7.88
N LEU A 220 15.85 6.32 -8.36
CA LEU A 220 16.26 5.74 -9.63
C LEU A 220 15.04 5.56 -10.54
N GLU A 221 15.27 5.71 -11.83
CA GLU A 221 14.35 5.28 -12.88
C GLU A 221 14.80 3.92 -13.40
N LEU A 222 14.00 2.89 -13.13
CA LEU A 222 14.29 1.53 -13.54
C LEU A 222 13.06 0.93 -14.25
N SER A 223 13.30 0.16 -15.30
CA SER A 223 12.27 -0.59 -15.97
C SER A 223 11.81 -1.77 -15.11
N SER A 224 10.50 -1.95 -14.99
CA SER A 224 9.89 -3.12 -14.34
C SER A 224 9.67 -4.24 -15.36
N LYS A 225 9.82 -5.49 -14.90
CA LYS A 225 9.41 -6.69 -15.63
C LYS A 225 8.01 -7.11 -15.13
N PRO A 226 7.29 -7.94 -15.88
CA PRO A 226 6.02 -8.51 -15.41
C PRO A 226 6.18 -9.19 -14.04
N THR A 227 5.22 -8.96 -13.15
CA THR A 227 5.20 -9.53 -11.80
C THR A 227 3.78 -9.88 -11.38
N LEU A 228 3.63 -10.93 -10.58
CA LEU A 228 2.38 -11.28 -9.91
C LEU A 228 1.92 -10.19 -8.92
N SER A 229 2.86 -9.39 -8.43
CA SER A 229 2.60 -8.26 -7.54
C SER A 229 2.21 -6.99 -8.31
N ASP A 230 1.20 -7.09 -9.20
CA ASP A 230 0.72 -5.98 -10.05
C ASP A 230 0.44 -4.69 -9.25
N GLY A 231 -0.10 -4.83 -8.04
CA GLY A 231 -0.39 -3.70 -7.15
C GLY A 231 0.83 -2.92 -6.63
N THR A 232 2.05 -3.47 -6.76
CA THR A 232 3.32 -2.80 -6.38
C THR A 232 4.21 -2.50 -7.58
N ALA A 233 3.81 -2.93 -8.78
CA ALA A 233 4.60 -2.75 -9.98
C ALA A 233 4.64 -1.29 -10.44
N GLY A 234 5.77 -0.88 -11.02
CA GLY A 234 5.96 0.41 -11.64
C GLY A 234 7.11 1.22 -11.08
N GLY A 235 7.27 2.42 -11.64
CA GLY A 235 8.27 3.40 -11.21
C GLY A 235 7.89 4.11 -9.90
N VAL A 236 8.83 4.89 -9.41
CA VAL A 236 8.60 5.83 -8.30
C VAL A 236 8.87 7.23 -8.84
N GLU A 237 7.90 8.14 -8.69
CA GLU A 237 8.05 9.53 -9.13
C GLU A 237 9.31 10.17 -8.56
N ILE A 238 10.11 10.82 -9.40
CA ILE A 238 11.25 11.60 -8.94
C ILE A 238 10.76 12.78 -8.09
N GLY A 239 11.35 12.95 -6.91
CA GLY A 239 10.91 13.94 -5.91
C GLY A 239 9.70 13.48 -5.09
N SER A 240 9.33 12.19 -5.13
CA SER A 240 8.23 11.70 -4.29
C SER A 240 8.57 11.81 -2.80
N ILE A 241 7.61 12.30 -2.01
CA ILE A 241 7.75 12.44 -0.56
C ILE A 241 7.93 11.08 0.14
N THR A 242 7.42 10.01 -0.47
CA THR A 242 7.52 8.66 0.10
C THR A 242 8.92 8.08 0.08
N PHE A 243 9.81 8.57 -0.79
CA PHE A 243 11.21 8.15 -0.80
C PHE A 243 11.91 8.53 0.51
N ASP A 244 11.81 9.79 0.90
CA ASP A 244 12.41 10.28 2.16
C ASP A 244 11.76 9.62 3.38
N MET A 245 10.44 9.41 3.35
CA MET A 245 9.73 8.69 4.40
C MET A 245 10.20 7.23 4.52
N CYS A 246 10.41 6.54 3.40
CA CYS A 246 10.90 5.15 3.41
C CYS A 246 12.32 5.05 3.97
N ILE A 247 13.20 6.03 3.71
CA ILE A 247 14.55 6.10 4.33
C ILE A 247 14.45 6.13 5.86
N GLU A 248 13.50 6.90 6.40
CA GLU A 248 13.35 7.08 7.85
C GLU A 248 12.61 5.92 8.54
N ILE A 249 11.70 5.27 7.83
CA ILE A 249 10.72 4.33 8.42
C ILE A 249 11.17 2.87 8.29
N ILE A 250 11.76 2.49 7.16
CA ILE A 250 12.11 1.09 6.86
C ILE A 250 13.38 0.71 7.59
N ASP A 251 13.30 -0.29 8.47
CA ASP A 251 14.48 -0.81 9.19
C ASP A 251 15.24 -1.81 8.34
N ASP A 252 14.54 -2.65 7.56
CA ASP A 252 15.16 -3.57 6.60
C ASP A 252 14.25 -3.78 5.39
N PHE A 253 14.86 -4.11 4.25
CA PHE A 253 14.15 -4.21 2.99
C PHE A 253 14.67 -5.39 2.16
N SER A 254 13.78 -6.28 1.76
CA SER A 254 14.10 -7.47 0.99
C SER A 254 13.35 -7.52 -0.36
N THR A 255 13.82 -8.41 -1.23
CA THR A 255 13.13 -8.71 -2.49
C THR A 255 12.81 -10.20 -2.58
N VAL A 256 11.67 -10.53 -3.20
CA VAL A 256 11.18 -11.91 -3.37
C VAL A 256 11.01 -12.25 -4.85
N SER A 257 11.13 -13.53 -5.18
CA SER A 257 10.91 -14.03 -6.55
C SER A 257 9.42 -14.19 -6.86
N GLU A 258 9.08 -14.38 -8.13
CA GLU A 258 7.70 -14.66 -8.56
C GLU A 258 7.17 -15.98 -7.97
N ASP A 259 8.03 -16.99 -7.83
CA ASP A 259 7.68 -18.27 -7.20
C ASP A 259 7.38 -18.08 -5.71
N ASP A 260 8.15 -17.26 -5.00
CA ASP A 260 7.89 -16.90 -3.60
C ASP A 260 6.54 -16.20 -3.46
N ILE A 261 6.24 -15.25 -4.37
CA ILE A 261 4.96 -14.52 -4.39
C ILE A 261 3.80 -15.49 -4.63
N ALA A 262 3.93 -16.37 -5.61
CA ALA A 262 2.92 -17.40 -5.90
C ALA A 262 2.67 -18.31 -4.70
N ASN A 263 3.73 -18.71 -3.99
CA ASN A 263 3.62 -19.48 -2.75
C ASN A 263 2.93 -18.67 -1.64
N GLY A 264 3.25 -17.39 -1.48
CA GLY A 264 2.58 -16.49 -0.52
C GLY A 264 1.08 -16.38 -0.79
N VAL A 265 0.67 -16.22 -2.06
CA VAL A 265 -0.76 -16.24 -2.46
C VAL A 265 -1.41 -17.59 -2.16
N LYS A 266 -0.74 -18.70 -2.48
CA LYS A 266 -1.21 -20.06 -2.18
C LYS A 266 -1.44 -20.26 -0.68
N ILE A 267 -0.52 -19.79 0.16
CA ILE A 267 -0.67 -19.84 1.64
C ILE A 267 -1.90 -19.04 2.07
N GLY A 268 -2.11 -17.85 1.54
CA GLY A 268 -3.31 -17.05 1.81
C GLY A 268 -4.60 -17.84 1.52
N ILE A 269 -4.67 -18.55 0.40
CA ILE A 269 -5.84 -19.33 0.01
C ILE A 269 -5.97 -20.61 0.84
N GLU A 270 -4.91 -21.43 0.93
CA GLU A 270 -4.99 -22.79 1.52
C GLU A 270 -4.99 -22.79 3.05
N LYS A 271 -4.28 -21.83 3.68
CA LYS A 271 -4.07 -21.83 5.14
C LYS A 271 -4.92 -20.80 5.86
N HIS A 272 -5.34 -19.76 5.15
CA HIS A 272 -6.13 -18.67 5.74
C HIS A 272 -7.51 -18.49 5.09
N HIS A 273 -7.83 -19.23 4.02
CA HIS A 273 -9.08 -19.14 3.27
C HIS A 273 -9.38 -17.70 2.79
N GLN A 274 -8.30 -16.94 2.50
CA GLN A 274 -8.37 -15.57 2.03
C GLN A 274 -7.98 -15.51 0.55
N LEU A 275 -8.85 -14.92 -0.27
CA LEU A 275 -8.49 -14.55 -1.63
C LEU A 275 -7.69 -13.25 -1.58
N ILE A 276 -6.40 -13.34 -1.89
CA ILE A 276 -5.47 -12.20 -1.86
C ILE A 276 -4.80 -12.00 -3.21
N GLU A 277 -4.40 -10.77 -3.50
CA GLU A 277 -3.61 -10.42 -4.68
C GLU A 277 -2.11 -10.68 -4.47
N GLY A 278 -1.33 -10.66 -5.56
CA GLY A 278 0.12 -10.88 -5.51
C GLY A 278 0.86 -9.91 -4.60
N ALA A 279 0.39 -8.66 -4.47
CA ALA A 279 0.98 -7.69 -3.55
C ALA A 279 0.90 -8.15 -2.08
N ALA A 280 -0.20 -8.77 -1.66
CA ALA A 280 -0.30 -9.36 -0.32
C ALA A 280 0.57 -10.62 -0.20
N GLY A 281 0.62 -11.45 -1.24
CA GLY A 281 1.53 -12.61 -1.33
C GLY A 281 3.00 -12.22 -1.18
N THR A 282 3.40 -11.04 -1.69
CA THR A 282 4.75 -10.48 -1.55
C THR A 282 5.14 -10.27 -0.08
N ALA A 283 4.25 -9.71 0.75
CA ALA A 283 4.52 -9.51 2.18
C ALA A 283 4.68 -10.86 2.92
N ILE A 284 3.80 -11.83 2.65
CA ILE A 284 3.89 -13.19 3.21
C ILE A 284 5.21 -13.88 2.80
N ALA A 285 5.58 -13.77 1.52
CA ALA A 285 6.83 -14.31 1.00
C ALA A 285 8.06 -13.69 1.67
N GLY A 286 8.06 -12.37 1.87
CA GLY A 286 9.15 -11.68 2.56
C GLY A 286 9.32 -12.14 4.01
N PHE A 287 8.22 -12.33 4.72
CA PHE A 287 8.25 -12.90 6.07
C PHE A 287 8.85 -14.31 6.08
N ILE A 288 8.41 -15.21 5.18
CA ILE A 288 8.92 -16.59 5.11
C ILE A 288 10.41 -16.60 4.75
N ASN A 289 10.84 -15.81 3.78
CA ASN A 289 12.25 -15.73 3.40
C ASN A 289 13.13 -15.18 4.53
N CYS A 290 12.61 -14.24 5.32
CA CYS A 290 13.29 -13.75 6.51
C CYS A 290 13.55 -14.88 7.53
N LEU A 291 12.59 -15.80 7.73
CA LEU A 291 12.76 -16.96 8.60
C LEU A 291 13.85 -17.92 8.10
N LEU A 292 13.83 -18.24 6.81
CA LEU A 292 14.83 -19.14 6.21
C LEU A 292 16.24 -18.58 6.34
N TYR A 293 16.40 -17.28 6.10
CA TYR A 293 17.70 -16.61 6.23
C TYR A 293 18.20 -16.59 7.69
N THR A 294 17.30 -16.41 8.65
CA THR A 294 17.66 -16.42 10.08
C THR A 294 17.95 -17.83 10.59
N SER A 295 17.30 -18.88 10.06
CA SER A 295 17.60 -20.28 10.42
C SER A 295 18.98 -20.72 9.90
N ASP A 296 19.33 -20.37 8.67
CA ASP A 296 20.65 -20.63 8.10
C ASP A 296 21.76 -19.90 8.89
N ALA A 297 21.48 -18.64 9.31
CA ALA A 297 22.38 -17.87 10.15
C ALA A 297 22.47 -18.39 11.61
N ALA A 298 21.43 -19.07 12.11
CA ALA A 298 21.45 -19.72 13.44
C ALA A 298 22.37 -20.95 13.45
N ASP A 299 22.42 -21.71 12.35
CA ASP A 299 23.35 -22.83 12.17
C ASP A 299 24.81 -22.35 12.14
N GLU A 300 25.05 -21.08 11.78
CA GLU A 300 26.35 -20.40 11.82
C GLU A 300 26.61 -19.63 13.14
N GLY A 301 25.71 -19.70 14.14
CA GLY A 301 25.83 -19.00 15.42
C GLY A 301 25.43 -17.52 15.41
N LEU A 302 24.80 -17.03 14.33
CA LEU A 302 24.32 -15.63 14.14
C LEU A 302 22.79 -15.49 14.18
N GLY A 303 22.06 -16.56 14.60
CA GLY A 303 20.60 -16.61 14.53
C GLY A 303 19.90 -15.57 15.42
N VAL A 304 18.85 -14.96 14.89
CA VAL A 304 17.90 -14.12 15.64
C VAL A 304 16.83 -15.02 16.24
N ASP A 305 16.75 -15.07 17.56
CA ASP A 305 15.63 -15.73 18.26
C ASP A 305 14.33 -14.94 18.02
N LEU A 306 13.39 -15.56 17.31
CA LEU A 306 12.06 -15.00 17.06
C LEU A 306 11.02 -15.46 18.10
N GLY A 307 11.43 -16.29 19.07
CA GLY A 307 10.53 -16.83 20.10
C GLY A 307 9.82 -15.75 20.89
N GLY A 308 8.50 -15.84 20.93
CA GLY A 308 7.65 -14.90 21.68
C GLY A 308 7.35 -13.57 21.00
N ARG A 309 7.93 -13.27 19.83
CA ARG A 309 7.68 -12.02 19.08
C ARG A 309 6.28 -11.97 18.45
N ARG A 310 5.76 -10.77 18.26
CA ARG A 310 4.49 -10.50 17.55
C ARG A 310 4.75 -9.79 16.24
N ILE A 311 4.38 -10.43 15.16
CA ILE A 311 4.68 -10.03 13.78
C ILE A 311 3.37 -9.85 13.01
N ILE A 312 3.28 -8.78 12.27
CA ILE A 312 2.12 -8.43 11.45
C ILE A 312 2.53 -8.32 9.98
#